data_a7ef16b1fe0935eb5dcfad8f9549fff8
#
_entry.id   a7ef16b1fe0935eb5dcfad8f9549fff8
#
_cell.length_a   1.000
_cell.length_b   1.000
_cell.length_c   1.000
_cell.angle_alpha   90.00
_cell.angle_beta   90.00
_cell.angle_gamma   90.00
#
_symmetry.space_group_name_H-M   'P 1'
#
loop_
_entity.id
_entity.type
_entity.pdbx_description
1 polymer ?
#
loop_
_entity_poly.entity_id
_entity_poly.type
_entity_poly.pdbx_seq_one_letter_code
_entity_poly.pdbx_strand_id
1 'polypeptide(L)'
;ALKTFKRLWDENLSAAVHATNIPYTGRSHFDGQNLMESGGKVPYQEKTGWLGRGMKVAGLTGKGLALALPMPLLIRGVPMNNNYFPVGKRLPSRSTLSLIEQAYKDHDEKLLGENLKIIMSRDLNNTSSDDSWVLASNAGVELSKPNGPRVAVFEVDGFDTHAAQGATNGAHADCLSDYDRIVNGLKQSMSKEAFNNSLIVTLTEFGRTIKQNSSNGTEHGYGSAVLMAGGLIK
;
A
#
# COMPACT_ATOMS: atom_id res chain seq x y z
N ALA A 1 7.39 1.63 19.68
CA ALA A 1 6.93 1.22 18.35
C ALA A 1 7.77 1.90 17.25
N LEU A 2 7.72 3.18 17.07
CA LEU A 2 8.30 3.93 15.94
C LEU A 2 9.82 4.21 16.06
N LYS A 3 10.66 3.20 16.12
CA LYS A 3 12.12 3.35 16.30
C LYS A 3 12.81 3.88 15.07
N THR A 4 12.49 3.35 13.89
CA THR A 4 13.07 3.79 12.62
C THR A 4 12.58 5.18 12.27
N PHE A 5 11.28 5.42 12.42
CA PHE A 5 10.69 6.73 12.20
C PHE A 5 11.32 7.81 13.10
N LYS A 6 11.52 7.50 14.37
CA LYS A 6 12.20 8.40 15.32
C LYS A 6 13.64 8.72 14.88
N ARG A 7 14.41 7.72 14.46
CA ARG A 7 15.78 7.95 13.93
C ARG A 7 15.75 8.86 12.70
N LEU A 8 14.82 8.61 11.77
CA LEU A 8 14.64 9.47 10.60
C LEU A 8 14.23 10.90 10.98
N TRP A 9 13.45 11.05 12.05
CA TRP A 9 13.11 12.36 12.61
C TRP A 9 14.35 13.12 13.09
N ASP A 10 15.23 12.45 13.81
CA ASP A 10 16.48 13.04 14.30
C ASP A 10 17.45 13.40 13.16
N GLU A 11 17.32 12.71 12.04
CA GLU A 11 18.08 12.96 10.80
C GLU A 11 17.39 14.00 9.88
N ASN A 12 16.26 14.60 10.26
CA ASN A 12 15.40 15.47 9.44
C ASN A 12 14.90 14.79 8.15
N LEU A 13 14.66 13.50 8.20
CA LEU A 13 14.17 12.67 7.09
C LEU A 13 12.77 12.11 7.35
N SER A 14 12.08 12.58 8.37
CA SER A 14 10.67 12.29 8.59
C SER A 14 9.91 13.50 9.15
N ALA A 15 8.61 13.53 8.92
CA ALA A 15 7.71 14.57 9.38
C ALA A 15 6.33 14.00 9.74
N ALA A 16 5.58 14.72 10.56
CA ALA A 16 4.20 14.40 10.88
C ALA A 16 3.32 15.63 10.71
N VAL A 17 2.21 15.49 10.00
CA VAL A 17 1.20 16.53 9.84
C VAL A 17 -0.03 16.15 10.67
N HIS A 18 -0.39 16.98 11.64
CA HIS A 18 -1.48 16.72 12.56
C HIS A 18 -2.83 17.18 12.02
N ALA A 19 -3.90 16.58 12.54
CA ALA A 19 -5.28 16.97 12.30
C ALA A 19 -5.65 17.01 10.80
N THR A 20 -5.14 16.05 10.05
CA THR A 20 -5.48 15.86 8.64
C THR A 20 -6.76 15.04 8.52
N ASN A 21 -7.56 15.34 7.52
CA ASN A 21 -8.73 14.56 7.15
C ASN A 21 -9.08 14.75 5.67
N ILE A 22 -9.83 13.80 5.12
CA ILE A 22 -10.52 13.98 3.86
C ILE A 22 -11.88 14.66 4.11
N PRO A 23 -12.50 15.33 3.11
CA PRO A 23 -13.80 15.97 3.25
C PRO A 23 -14.93 14.95 3.30
N TYR A 24 -14.86 14.02 4.25
CA TYR A 24 -15.81 12.95 4.48
C TYR A 24 -16.23 12.94 5.95
N THR A 25 -17.52 13.01 6.20
CA THR A 25 -18.11 13.07 7.55
C THR A 25 -18.80 11.78 7.97
N GLY A 26 -18.86 10.79 7.09
CA GLY A 26 -19.32 9.44 7.41
C GLY A 26 -18.28 8.67 8.22
N ARG A 27 -18.63 7.44 8.58
CA ARG A 27 -17.78 6.54 9.35
C ARG A 27 -17.67 5.15 8.73
N SER A 28 -17.94 5.07 7.41
CA SER A 28 -17.76 3.86 6.62
C SER A 28 -16.34 3.81 6.08
N HIS A 29 -15.56 2.80 6.44
CA HIS A 29 -14.24 2.57 5.87
C HIS A 29 -14.26 2.51 4.36
N PHE A 30 -15.22 1.76 3.78
CA PHE A 30 -15.30 1.58 2.33
C PHE A 30 -15.53 2.89 1.57
N ASP A 31 -16.40 3.75 2.08
CA ASP A 31 -16.68 5.05 1.48
C ASP A 31 -15.51 6.00 1.68
N GLY A 32 -14.94 6.01 2.88
CA GLY A 32 -13.77 6.83 3.22
C GLY A 32 -12.55 6.47 2.38
N GLN A 33 -12.20 5.19 2.28
CA GLN A 33 -11.11 4.71 1.43
C GLN A 33 -11.35 5.04 -0.04
N ASN A 34 -12.57 4.83 -0.54
CA ASN A 34 -12.90 5.17 -1.91
C ASN A 34 -12.67 6.67 -2.19
N LEU A 35 -13.11 7.55 -1.31
CA LEU A 35 -12.91 8.99 -1.45
C LEU A 35 -11.44 9.40 -1.29
N MET A 36 -10.72 8.83 -0.34
CA MET A 36 -9.29 9.06 -0.14
C MET A 36 -8.48 8.67 -1.37
N GLU A 37 -8.77 7.53 -1.97
CA GLU A 37 -8.04 7.03 -3.12
C GLU A 37 -8.47 7.68 -4.44
N SER A 38 -9.75 7.96 -4.60
CA SER A 38 -10.27 8.58 -5.81
C SER A 38 -10.03 10.09 -5.87
N GLY A 39 -9.99 10.77 -4.71
CA GLY A 39 -10.05 12.23 -4.63
C GLY A 39 -11.40 12.79 -5.06
N GLY A 40 -12.44 11.97 -5.12
CA GLY A 40 -13.79 12.34 -5.50
C GLY A 40 -14.57 13.02 -4.37
N LYS A 41 -15.80 13.43 -4.69
CA LYS A 41 -16.73 14.04 -3.73
C LYS A 41 -17.84 13.09 -3.27
N VAL A 42 -18.16 12.11 -4.10
CA VAL A 42 -19.21 11.11 -3.86
C VAL A 42 -18.58 9.73 -3.97
N PRO A 43 -18.79 8.84 -2.97
CA PRO A 43 -18.24 7.49 -3.02
C PRO A 43 -18.63 6.75 -4.31
N TYR A 44 -17.68 6.03 -4.88
CA TYR A 44 -17.82 5.17 -6.06
C TYR A 44 -18.19 5.88 -7.38
N GLN A 45 -18.28 7.19 -7.39
CA GLN A 45 -18.49 7.96 -8.62
C GLN A 45 -17.27 7.93 -9.52
N GLU A 46 -16.10 8.24 -8.95
CA GLU A 46 -14.83 8.17 -9.67
C GLU A 46 -14.31 6.74 -9.73
N LYS A 47 -13.92 6.30 -10.94
CA LYS A 47 -13.39 4.95 -11.19
C LYS A 47 -11.86 4.90 -11.27
N THR A 48 -11.21 6.04 -11.15
CA THR A 48 -9.74 6.20 -11.19
C THR A 48 -9.24 6.88 -9.93
N GLY A 49 -8.01 6.55 -9.53
CA GLY A 49 -7.35 7.18 -8.39
C GLY A 49 -6.72 8.52 -8.74
N TRP A 50 -6.65 9.41 -7.76
CA TRP A 50 -6.02 10.72 -7.97
C TRP A 50 -4.52 10.58 -8.30
N LEU A 51 -3.82 9.64 -7.66
CA LEU A 51 -2.41 9.37 -7.93
C LEU A 51 -2.21 8.76 -9.31
N GLY A 52 -3.08 7.83 -9.73
CA GLY A 52 -3.08 7.29 -11.08
C GLY A 52 -3.25 8.37 -12.13
N ARG A 53 -4.19 9.31 -11.94
CA ARG A 53 -4.33 10.47 -12.84
C ARG A 53 -3.07 11.35 -12.84
N GLY A 54 -2.49 11.61 -11.66
CA GLY A 54 -1.22 12.35 -11.53
C GLY A 54 -0.07 11.65 -12.26
N MET A 55 0.07 10.34 -12.11
CA MET A 55 1.05 9.54 -12.84
C MET A 55 0.90 9.66 -14.35
N LYS A 56 -0.34 9.64 -14.85
CA LYS A 56 -0.61 9.84 -16.28
C LYS A 56 -0.12 11.19 -16.79
N VAL A 57 -0.42 12.26 -16.04
CA VAL A 57 0.04 13.63 -16.38
C VAL A 57 1.57 13.73 -16.33
N ALA A 58 2.21 13.05 -15.39
CA ALA A 58 3.66 13.01 -15.25
C ALA A 58 4.38 12.08 -16.24
N GLY A 59 3.66 11.41 -17.14
CA GLY A 59 4.26 10.47 -18.10
C GLY A 59 4.78 9.17 -17.47
N LEU A 60 4.29 8.80 -16.30
CA LEU A 60 4.70 7.63 -15.52
C LEU A 60 3.85 6.38 -15.82
N THR A 61 3.40 6.21 -17.06
CA THR A 61 2.65 5.01 -17.49
C THR A 61 3.49 3.76 -17.28
N GLY A 62 2.91 2.73 -16.65
CA GLY A 62 3.60 1.49 -16.33
C GLY A 62 4.64 1.60 -15.20
N LYS A 63 4.67 2.71 -14.48
CA LYS A 63 5.62 2.97 -13.39
C LYS A 63 4.99 2.84 -11.99
N GLY A 64 3.77 2.30 -11.88
CA GLY A 64 3.12 1.97 -10.62
C GLY A 64 3.35 0.51 -10.24
N LEU A 65 3.53 0.26 -8.95
CA LEU A 65 3.63 -1.05 -8.32
C LEU A 65 2.62 -1.15 -7.17
N ALA A 66 1.66 -2.05 -7.28
CA ALA A 66 0.81 -2.43 -6.16
C ALA A 66 1.41 -3.66 -5.46
N LEU A 67 1.48 -3.64 -4.15
CA LEU A 67 2.00 -4.74 -3.32
C LEU A 67 0.88 -5.57 -2.70
N ALA A 68 -0.27 -5.57 -3.34
CA ALA A 68 -1.45 -6.33 -2.95
C ALA A 68 -2.39 -6.57 -4.13
N LEU A 69 -3.37 -7.45 -3.95
CA LEU A 69 -4.52 -7.62 -4.84
C LEU A 69 -5.80 -7.38 -4.05
N PRO A 70 -6.79 -6.75 -4.67
CA PRO A 70 -6.83 -6.18 -6.02
C PRO A 70 -5.97 -4.90 -6.13
N MET A 71 -5.71 -4.47 -7.38
CA MET A 71 -5.02 -3.21 -7.65
C MET A 71 -5.74 -2.05 -6.92
N PRO A 72 -5.07 -1.30 -6.01
CA PRO A 72 -5.66 -0.19 -5.29
C PRO A 72 -6.26 0.85 -6.24
N LEU A 73 -7.40 1.42 -5.87
CA LEU A 73 -8.04 2.47 -6.65
C LEU A 73 -7.12 3.66 -6.83
N LEU A 74 -6.31 3.97 -5.83
CA LEU A 74 -5.35 5.07 -5.79
C LEU A 74 -4.50 5.20 -7.06
N ILE A 75 -4.03 4.08 -7.63
CA ILE A 75 -3.20 4.06 -8.86
C ILE A 75 -3.93 3.52 -10.07
N ARG A 76 -5.26 3.35 -10.03
CA ARG A 76 -6.06 3.03 -11.23
C ARG A 76 -6.17 4.23 -12.16
N GLY A 77 -6.35 3.96 -13.44
CA GLY A 77 -6.47 5.00 -14.49
C GLY A 77 -5.16 5.23 -15.25
N VAL A 78 -4.11 4.48 -14.93
CA VAL A 78 -2.89 4.36 -15.72
C VAL A 78 -2.77 2.91 -16.15
N PRO A 79 -2.64 2.63 -17.46
CA PRO A 79 -2.45 1.26 -17.92
C PRO A 79 -1.08 0.73 -17.52
N MET A 80 -0.94 -0.61 -17.51
CA MET A 80 0.31 -1.33 -17.33
C MET A 80 0.99 -1.17 -15.95
N ASN A 81 0.27 -0.77 -14.90
CA ASN A 81 0.81 -0.88 -13.55
C ASN A 81 1.02 -2.35 -13.16
N ASN A 82 2.09 -2.61 -12.45
CA ASN A 82 2.43 -3.96 -12.01
C ASN A 82 1.84 -4.26 -10.62
N ASN A 83 1.49 -5.52 -10.42
CA ASN A 83 1.21 -6.04 -9.09
C ASN A 83 2.34 -6.96 -8.65
N TYR A 84 2.87 -6.74 -7.46
CA TYR A 84 3.64 -7.73 -6.74
C TYR A 84 2.70 -8.50 -5.84
N PHE A 85 2.64 -9.79 -6.06
CA PHE A 85 1.80 -10.66 -5.28
C PHE A 85 2.68 -11.75 -4.67
N PRO A 86 2.73 -11.90 -3.33
CA PRO A 86 3.50 -12.96 -2.72
C PRO A 86 2.91 -14.31 -3.12
N VAL A 87 3.73 -15.10 -3.80
CA VAL A 87 3.35 -16.42 -4.30
C VAL A 87 3.22 -17.38 -3.11
N GLY A 88 2.12 -18.09 -3.01
CA GLY A 88 2.01 -19.23 -2.09
C GLY A 88 0.65 -19.43 -1.43
N LYS A 89 -0.09 -18.39 -1.10
CA LYS A 89 -1.34 -18.57 -0.33
C LYS A 89 -2.65 -18.36 -1.10
N ARG A 90 -2.63 -17.76 -2.29
CA ARG A 90 -3.86 -17.35 -3.01
C ARG A 90 -3.86 -17.59 -4.52
N LEU A 91 -2.80 -18.15 -5.08
CA LEU A 91 -2.83 -18.54 -6.48
C LEU A 91 -3.63 -19.84 -6.63
N PRO A 92 -4.42 -19.98 -7.71
CA PRO A 92 -5.06 -21.23 -8.05
C PRO A 92 -4.02 -22.37 -8.21
N SER A 93 -4.44 -23.59 -7.96
CA SER A 93 -3.57 -24.76 -8.18
C SER A 93 -3.10 -24.82 -9.64
N ARG A 94 -1.96 -25.46 -9.89
CA ARG A 94 -1.48 -25.66 -11.27
C ARG A 94 -2.53 -26.32 -12.17
N SER A 95 -3.31 -27.27 -11.62
CA SER A 95 -4.41 -27.90 -12.36
C SER A 95 -5.50 -26.90 -12.73
N THR A 96 -5.87 -26.00 -11.82
CA THR A 96 -6.83 -24.93 -12.11
C THR A 96 -6.29 -23.96 -13.15
N LEU A 97 -5.02 -23.55 -13.05
CA LEU A 97 -4.38 -22.67 -14.04
C LEU A 97 -4.34 -23.34 -15.43
N SER A 98 -4.04 -24.64 -15.51
CA SER A 98 -4.08 -25.40 -16.76
C SER A 98 -5.47 -25.51 -17.36
N LEU A 99 -6.52 -25.64 -16.53
CA LEU A 99 -7.91 -25.61 -16.99
C LEU A 99 -8.28 -24.24 -17.57
N ILE A 100 -7.84 -23.18 -16.90
CA ILE A 100 -8.04 -21.80 -17.39
C ILE A 100 -7.31 -21.61 -18.72
N GLU A 101 -6.05 -22.06 -18.83
CA GLU A 101 -5.27 -21.99 -20.07
C GLU A 101 -5.98 -22.75 -21.21
N GLN A 102 -6.49 -23.96 -20.94
CA GLN A 102 -7.27 -24.72 -21.92
C GLN A 102 -8.55 -24.02 -22.34
N ALA A 103 -9.30 -23.48 -21.38
CA ALA A 103 -10.57 -22.79 -21.65
C ALA A 103 -10.40 -21.53 -22.51
N TYR A 104 -9.25 -20.88 -22.41
CA TYR A 104 -8.95 -19.65 -23.16
C TYR A 104 -8.05 -19.85 -24.38
N LYS A 105 -7.66 -21.09 -24.67
CA LYS A 105 -6.73 -21.41 -25.76
C LYS A 105 -7.21 -20.97 -27.15
N ASP A 106 -8.52 -20.97 -27.34
CA ASP A 106 -9.19 -20.61 -28.60
C ASP A 106 -9.76 -19.20 -28.62
N HIS A 107 -9.53 -18.42 -27.53
CA HIS A 107 -9.95 -17.03 -27.47
C HIS A 107 -8.80 -16.08 -27.86
N ASP A 108 -9.16 -15.02 -28.58
CA ASP A 108 -8.22 -14.00 -29.14
C ASP A 108 -7.53 -13.13 -28.04
N GLU A 109 -7.64 -13.50 -26.76
CA GLU A 109 -7.07 -12.77 -25.63
C GLU A 109 -5.59 -13.11 -25.39
N LYS A 110 -4.72 -12.63 -26.30
CA LYS A 110 -3.26 -12.83 -26.22
C LYS A 110 -2.69 -12.42 -24.86
N LEU A 111 -3.19 -11.32 -24.30
CA LEU A 111 -2.69 -10.79 -23.03
C LEU A 111 -2.95 -11.75 -21.85
N LEU A 112 -4.11 -12.42 -21.81
CA LEU A 112 -4.44 -13.40 -20.79
C LEU A 112 -3.54 -14.62 -20.90
N GLY A 113 -3.34 -15.12 -22.14
CA GLY A 113 -2.47 -16.26 -22.40
C GLY A 113 -1.00 -16.02 -22.02
N GLU A 114 -0.47 -14.83 -22.29
CA GLU A 114 0.88 -14.43 -21.89
C GLU A 114 1.02 -14.31 -20.38
N ASN A 115 0.06 -13.71 -19.70
CA ASN A 115 0.07 -13.59 -18.23
C ASN A 115 -0.07 -14.96 -17.55
N LEU A 116 -0.90 -15.86 -18.06
CA LEU A 116 -1.00 -17.23 -17.56
C LEU A 116 0.33 -17.98 -17.68
N LYS A 117 1.02 -17.88 -18.81
CA LYS A 117 2.35 -18.46 -18.99
C LYS A 117 3.37 -17.92 -17.99
N ILE A 118 3.37 -16.61 -17.75
CA ILE A 118 4.23 -15.98 -16.75
C ILE A 118 3.93 -16.53 -15.35
N ILE A 119 2.65 -16.64 -14.99
CA ILE A 119 2.24 -17.18 -13.68
C ILE A 119 2.67 -18.64 -13.55
N MET A 120 2.44 -19.47 -14.59
CA MET A 120 2.78 -20.88 -14.59
C MET A 120 4.28 -21.17 -14.62
N SER A 121 5.09 -20.25 -15.17
CA SER A 121 6.56 -20.37 -15.19
C SER A 121 7.20 -20.02 -13.86
N ARG A 122 6.47 -19.38 -12.94
CA ARG A 122 7.00 -19.04 -11.60
C ARG A 122 7.12 -20.30 -10.75
N ASP A 123 8.19 -20.38 -9.97
CA ASP A 123 8.32 -21.43 -8.96
C ASP A 123 7.32 -21.14 -7.83
N LEU A 124 6.20 -21.87 -7.84
CA LEU A 124 5.14 -21.74 -6.84
C LEU A 124 5.54 -22.30 -5.47
N ASN A 125 6.71 -22.95 -5.38
CA ASN A 125 7.26 -23.45 -4.12
C ASN A 125 8.11 -22.40 -3.39
N ASN A 126 8.40 -21.29 -4.06
CA ASN A 126 9.11 -20.19 -3.43
C ASN A 126 8.11 -19.42 -2.56
N THR A 127 8.06 -19.76 -1.29
CA THR A 127 7.24 -19.10 -0.27
C THR A 127 7.74 -17.69 -0.05
N SER A 128 7.30 -16.74 -0.87
CA SER A 128 7.45 -15.34 -0.54
C SER A 128 6.55 -15.07 0.67
N SER A 129 7.15 -14.50 1.69
CA SER A 129 6.45 -14.11 2.90
C SER A 129 5.50 -12.95 2.60
N ASP A 130 4.30 -12.99 3.16
CA ASP A 130 3.39 -11.84 3.25
C ASP A 130 3.76 -10.90 4.41
N ASP A 131 4.92 -11.11 5.04
CA ASP A 131 5.46 -10.23 6.06
C ASP A 131 5.68 -8.82 5.49
N SER A 132 5.14 -7.83 6.17
CA SER A 132 5.18 -6.42 5.76
C SER A 132 6.58 -5.90 5.48
N TRP A 133 7.59 -6.37 6.23
CA TRP A 133 8.98 -6.01 6.00
C TRP A 133 9.53 -6.59 4.70
N VAL A 134 9.16 -7.84 4.37
CA VAL A 134 9.59 -8.50 3.12
C VAL A 134 8.95 -7.80 1.92
N LEU A 135 7.66 -7.47 2.00
CA LEU A 135 6.97 -6.72 0.94
C LEU A 135 7.61 -5.35 0.73
N ALA A 136 7.87 -4.62 1.81
CA ALA A 136 8.52 -3.31 1.76
C ALA A 136 9.95 -3.41 1.19
N SER A 137 10.70 -4.45 1.57
CA SER A 137 12.06 -4.67 1.06
C SER A 137 12.05 -4.96 -0.44
N ASN A 138 11.13 -5.79 -0.91
CA ASN A 138 10.98 -6.04 -2.35
C ASN A 138 10.60 -4.76 -3.11
N ALA A 139 9.69 -3.96 -2.56
CA ALA A 139 9.34 -2.66 -3.14
C ALA A 139 10.55 -1.74 -3.24
N GLY A 140 11.36 -1.68 -2.20
CA GLY A 140 12.58 -0.84 -2.18
C GLY A 140 13.60 -1.27 -3.23
N VAL A 141 13.79 -2.57 -3.44
CA VAL A 141 14.64 -3.11 -4.52
C VAL A 141 14.09 -2.69 -5.90
N GLU A 142 12.79 -2.87 -6.12
CA GLU A 142 12.14 -2.52 -7.40
C GLU A 142 12.22 -1.01 -7.69
N LEU A 143 11.93 -0.18 -6.69
CA LEU A 143 12.00 1.28 -6.81
C LEU A 143 13.42 1.80 -7.11
N SER A 144 14.44 1.03 -6.76
CA SER A 144 15.84 1.38 -7.01
C SER A 144 16.33 1.05 -8.43
N LYS A 145 15.56 0.28 -9.20
CA LYS A 145 15.97 -0.09 -10.56
C LYS A 145 15.86 1.10 -11.51
N PRO A 146 16.82 1.32 -12.43
CA PRO A 146 16.77 2.42 -13.39
C PRO A 146 15.46 2.50 -14.19
N ASN A 147 14.93 1.35 -14.61
CA ASN A 147 13.68 1.23 -15.35
C ASN A 147 12.52 0.72 -14.50
N GLY A 148 12.69 0.62 -13.19
CA GLY A 148 11.70 0.13 -12.24
C GLY A 148 10.50 1.09 -12.05
N PRO A 149 9.57 0.71 -11.18
CA PRO A 149 8.47 1.58 -10.80
C PRO A 149 8.97 2.89 -10.17
N ARG A 150 8.12 3.89 -10.16
CA ARG A 150 8.36 5.18 -9.50
C ARG A 150 7.36 5.46 -8.39
N VAL A 151 6.29 4.68 -8.34
CA VAL A 151 5.27 4.72 -7.31
C VAL A 151 5.03 3.30 -6.81
N ALA A 152 5.07 3.08 -5.51
CA ALA A 152 4.66 1.82 -4.88
C ALA A 152 3.55 2.11 -3.88
N VAL A 153 2.53 1.26 -3.86
CA VAL A 153 1.36 1.38 -2.97
C VAL A 153 1.10 0.06 -2.28
N PHE A 154 0.90 0.10 -0.98
CA PHE A 154 0.46 -1.04 -0.17
C PHE A 154 -0.34 -0.57 1.03
N GLU A 155 -1.11 -1.47 1.61
CA GLU A 155 -1.98 -1.22 2.74
C GLU A 155 -1.38 -1.80 4.03
N VAL A 156 -1.70 -1.18 5.14
CA VAL A 156 -1.34 -1.63 6.49
C VAL A 156 -2.60 -1.67 7.32
N ASP A 157 -3.04 -2.87 7.67
CA ASP A 157 -4.27 -3.13 8.39
C ASP A 157 -4.10 -3.04 9.91
N GLY A 158 -5.22 -3.18 10.63
CA GLY A 158 -5.26 -3.42 12.07
C GLY A 158 -5.43 -2.18 12.93
N PHE A 159 -5.50 -0.98 12.35
CA PHE A 159 -5.64 0.28 13.11
C PHE A 159 -7.06 0.54 13.63
N ASP A 160 -8.05 -0.24 13.20
CA ASP A 160 -9.46 -0.09 13.63
C ASP A 160 -9.72 -0.76 14.99
N THR A 161 -9.07 -0.25 16.03
CA THR A 161 -9.05 -0.83 17.38
C THR A 161 -10.21 -0.34 18.23
N HIS A 162 -11.38 -0.95 18.08
CA HIS A 162 -12.60 -0.64 18.85
C HIS A 162 -12.58 -1.19 20.29
N ALA A 163 -11.73 -2.17 20.58
CA ALA A 163 -11.59 -2.78 21.90
C ALA A 163 -10.12 -3.08 22.20
N ALA A 164 -9.76 -3.09 23.47
CA ALA A 164 -8.45 -3.49 23.97
C ALA A 164 -7.27 -2.88 23.18
N GLN A 165 -7.40 -1.63 22.77
CA GLN A 165 -6.42 -0.92 21.92
C GLN A 165 -5.01 -0.92 22.51
N GLY A 166 -4.92 -0.87 23.85
CA GLY A 166 -3.66 -0.71 24.56
C GLY A 166 -3.16 0.74 24.56
N ALA A 167 -1.92 0.90 24.99
CA ALA A 167 -1.25 2.19 25.04
C ALA A 167 0.17 2.09 24.43
N THR A 168 1.21 1.93 25.29
CA THR A 168 2.59 1.68 24.83
C THR A 168 2.81 0.23 24.37
N ASN A 169 1.91 -0.67 24.76
CA ASN A 169 1.82 -2.07 24.35
C ASN A 169 0.37 -2.37 23.97
N GLY A 170 0.14 -3.36 23.13
CA GLY A 170 -1.17 -3.80 22.67
C GLY A 170 -1.39 -3.53 21.18
N ALA A 171 -2.58 -3.82 20.69
CA ALA A 171 -2.90 -3.88 19.26
C ALA A 171 -2.45 -2.65 18.46
N HIS A 172 -2.71 -1.45 18.96
CA HIS A 172 -2.29 -0.23 18.28
C HIS A 172 -0.76 -0.04 18.23
N ALA A 173 -0.06 -0.39 19.33
CA ALA A 173 1.40 -0.33 19.38
C ALA A 173 2.04 -1.36 18.43
N ASP A 174 1.41 -2.51 18.23
CA ASP A 174 1.84 -3.55 17.31
C ASP A 174 1.67 -3.07 15.86
N CYS A 175 0.53 -2.48 15.51
CA CYS A 175 0.33 -1.86 14.18
C CYS A 175 1.35 -0.76 13.87
N LEU A 176 1.65 0.11 14.84
CA LEU A 176 2.71 1.12 14.70
C LEU A 176 4.10 0.49 14.55
N SER A 177 4.34 -0.66 15.17
CA SER A 177 5.61 -1.39 15.01
C SER A 177 5.73 -2.02 13.63
N ASP A 178 4.64 -2.54 13.07
CA ASP A 178 4.61 -3.06 11.71
C ASP A 178 4.80 -1.93 10.69
N TYR A 179 4.18 -0.79 10.88
CA TYR A 179 4.44 0.41 10.08
C TYR A 179 5.95 0.79 10.11
N ASP A 180 6.55 0.81 11.29
CA ASP A 180 7.99 1.13 11.45
C ASP A 180 8.88 0.10 10.73
N ARG A 181 8.50 -1.18 10.75
CA ARG A 181 9.18 -2.26 10.00
C ARG A 181 9.10 -2.03 8.50
N ILE A 182 7.97 -1.56 7.98
CA ILE A 182 7.79 -1.21 6.58
C ILE A 182 8.72 -0.07 6.18
N VAL A 183 8.72 1.02 6.93
CA VAL A 183 9.63 2.16 6.70
C VAL A 183 11.10 1.72 6.75
N ASN A 184 11.43 0.86 7.70
CA ASN A 184 12.77 0.28 7.81
C ASN A 184 13.13 -0.60 6.61
N GLY A 185 12.21 -1.47 6.17
CA GLY A 185 12.39 -2.33 5.00
C GLY A 185 12.66 -1.52 3.73
N LEU A 186 11.87 -0.49 3.48
CA LEU A 186 12.09 0.44 2.37
C LEU A 186 13.45 1.12 2.47
N LYS A 187 13.77 1.72 3.63
CA LYS A 187 15.06 2.43 3.80
C LYS A 187 16.27 1.53 3.60
N GLN A 188 16.22 0.29 4.07
CA GLN A 188 17.35 -0.64 3.98
C GLN A 188 17.54 -1.24 2.59
N SER A 189 16.46 -1.43 1.84
CA SER A 189 16.49 -2.09 0.54
C SER A 189 16.60 -1.11 -0.63
N MET A 190 16.21 0.14 -0.45
CA MET A 190 16.41 1.17 -1.46
C MET A 190 17.89 1.55 -1.56
N SER A 191 18.35 1.83 -2.79
CA SER A 191 19.63 2.51 -2.98
C SER A 191 19.61 3.88 -2.27
N LYS A 192 20.77 4.36 -1.85
CA LYS A 192 20.88 5.69 -1.21
C LYS A 192 20.29 6.79 -2.10
N GLU A 193 20.55 6.71 -3.40
CA GLU A 193 20.03 7.66 -4.39
C GLU A 193 18.49 7.60 -4.46
N ALA A 194 17.92 6.39 -4.57
CA ALA A 194 16.48 6.21 -4.62
C ALA A 194 15.81 6.74 -3.34
N PHE A 195 16.33 6.40 -2.17
CA PHE A 195 15.77 6.88 -0.90
C PHE A 195 15.87 8.41 -0.77
N ASN A 196 16.97 9.01 -1.17
CA ASN A 196 17.16 10.47 -1.11
C ASN A 196 16.22 11.24 -2.05
N ASN A 197 15.72 10.58 -3.09
CA ASN A 197 14.76 11.13 -4.05
C ASN A 197 13.35 10.58 -3.86
N SER A 198 13.04 10.01 -2.70
CA SER A 198 11.74 9.41 -2.40
C SER A 198 11.01 10.16 -1.30
N LEU A 199 9.70 10.09 -1.37
CA LEU A 199 8.77 10.50 -0.32
C LEU A 199 7.84 9.32 -0.01
N ILE A 200 7.88 8.83 1.21
CA ILE A 200 6.93 7.87 1.78
C ILE A 200 5.83 8.69 2.45
N VAL A 201 4.59 8.45 2.09
CA VAL A 201 3.42 9.14 2.65
C VAL A 201 2.43 8.11 3.17
N THR A 202 2.02 8.25 4.42
CA THR A 202 1.00 7.38 5.04
C THR A 202 -0.29 8.16 5.16
N LEU A 203 -1.36 7.64 4.59
CA LEU A 203 -2.69 8.23 4.62
C LEU A 203 -3.67 7.28 5.30
N THR A 204 -4.67 7.84 5.95
CA THR A 204 -5.82 7.11 6.50
C THR A 204 -7.11 7.79 6.03
N GLU A 205 -8.17 7.01 5.86
CA GLU A 205 -9.47 7.50 5.39
C GLU A 205 -10.18 8.40 6.41
N PHE A 206 -9.90 8.20 7.70
CA PHE A 206 -10.33 9.07 8.81
C PHE A 206 -9.50 8.72 10.06
N GLY A 207 -9.76 9.42 11.17
CA GLY A 207 -9.06 9.21 12.43
C GLY A 207 -9.90 8.47 13.47
N ARG A 208 -9.45 8.56 14.71
CA ARG A 208 -10.10 7.94 15.89
C ARG A 208 -10.52 9.02 16.87
N THR A 209 -11.52 8.70 17.70
CA THR A 209 -11.94 9.59 18.80
C THR A 209 -10.81 9.74 19.82
N ILE A 210 -10.67 10.95 20.36
CA ILE A 210 -9.71 11.22 21.45
C ILE A 210 -10.10 10.49 22.73
N LYS A 211 -11.43 10.37 22.97
CA LYS A 211 -11.96 9.71 24.16
C LYS A 211 -11.96 8.20 23.97
N GLN A 212 -11.40 7.48 24.93
CA GLN A 212 -11.51 6.02 25.03
C GLN A 212 -12.97 5.60 25.26
N ASN A 213 -13.40 4.52 24.61
CA ASN A 213 -14.71 3.92 24.78
C ASN A 213 -14.73 2.92 25.97
N SER A 214 -15.91 2.37 26.25
CA SER A 214 -16.12 1.42 27.35
C SER A 214 -15.40 0.07 27.17
N SER A 215 -14.97 -0.25 25.95
CA SER A 215 -14.24 -1.48 25.63
C SER A 215 -12.71 -1.29 25.61
N ASN A 216 -12.21 -0.19 26.16
CA ASN A 216 -10.79 0.18 26.16
C ASN A 216 -10.19 0.32 24.72
N GLY A 217 -10.99 0.77 23.79
CA GLY A 217 -10.61 1.14 22.43
C GLY A 217 -11.05 2.56 22.11
N THR A 218 -11.16 2.87 20.82
CA THR A 218 -11.66 4.16 20.32
C THR A 218 -12.68 3.95 19.21
N GLU A 219 -13.53 4.95 19.02
CA GLU A 219 -14.48 4.95 17.90
C GLU A 219 -13.89 5.69 16.69
N HIS A 220 -14.57 5.59 15.54
CA HIS A 220 -14.20 6.38 14.37
C HIS A 220 -14.33 7.87 14.65
N GLY A 221 -13.26 8.60 14.35
CA GLY A 221 -13.18 10.06 14.44
C GLY A 221 -12.91 10.67 13.07
N TYR A 222 -12.61 11.95 13.04
CA TYR A 222 -12.37 12.67 11.77
C TYR A 222 -10.87 12.94 11.55
N GLY A 223 -10.22 13.55 12.52
CA GLY A 223 -8.83 13.95 12.41
C GLY A 223 -7.86 12.80 12.63
N SER A 224 -6.86 12.70 11.78
CA SER A 224 -5.76 11.76 11.85
C SER A 224 -4.42 12.48 11.75
N ALA A 225 -3.36 11.74 11.53
CA ALA A 225 -2.04 12.25 11.22
C ALA A 225 -1.52 11.63 9.93
N VAL A 226 -0.87 12.43 9.11
CA VAL A 226 -0.05 11.96 7.99
C VAL A 226 1.38 11.84 8.47
N LEU A 227 1.95 10.64 8.35
CA LEU A 227 3.36 10.40 8.60
C LEU A 227 4.10 10.37 7.27
N MET A 228 5.22 11.05 7.23
CA MET A 228 6.05 11.13 6.03
C MET A 228 7.48 10.77 6.34
N ALA A 229 8.16 10.08 5.41
CA ALA A 229 9.58 9.75 5.51
C ALA A 229 10.24 9.78 4.13
N GLY A 230 11.55 9.99 4.09
CA GLY A 230 12.33 9.98 2.86
C GLY A 230 13.18 11.23 2.66
N GLY A 231 14.08 11.19 1.71
CA GLY A 231 15.05 12.26 1.49
C GLY A 231 14.46 13.55 0.89
N LEU A 232 13.20 13.53 0.43
CA LEU A 232 12.50 14.74 -0.03
C LEU A 232 11.87 15.56 1.10
N ILE A 233 11.95 15.10 2.34
CA ILE A 233 11.59 15.87 3.53
C ILE A 233 12.80 16.74 3.89
N LYS A 234 12.70 18.01 3.58
CA LYS A 234 13.73 19.01 3.89
C LYS A 234 13.10 20.31 4.37
#